data_2280e3ec12ee2b9782ca7bf10899975a
#
_entry.id   2280e3ec12ee2b9782ca7bf10899975a
#
_cell.length_a   1.000
_cell.length_b   1.000
_cell.length_c   1.000
_cell.angle_alpha   90.00
_cell.angle_beta   90.00
_cell.angle_gamma   90.00
#
_symmetry.space_group_name_H-M   'P 1'
#
loop_
_entity.id
_entity.type
_entity.pdbx_description
1 polymer ?
#
loop_
_entity_poly.entity_id
_entity_poly.type
_entity_poly.pdbx_seq_one_letter_code
_entity_poly.pdbx_strand_id
1 'polypeptide(L)'
;HCSAVSEEQIAWYKSVRDYLKDETGNYVPSLLFQHIPVPEMWNVLKEVPKSHKPHAVGYRSHYGKYYWMDEKYLIPGNCDFLLETPATPEKNSGEFNAAAEKGDVLAMFFGHDHNNSFIAHYKNVILGYTQGCGFNVYGPDLNRGVRVIDLDENNVREFKTHTVMYKDFYTSKDLHDKLKYAYYKFAPPSFESVIPLIKKGAIAGGVAAVALGA
;
A
#
# COMPACT_ATOMS: atom_id res chain seq x y z
N HIS A 1 6.79 -11.20 11.47
CA HIS A 1 5.80 -10.52 12.30
C HIS A 1 5.92 -9.02 12.04
N CYS A 2 4.79 -8.34 11.74
CA CYS A 2 4.74 -6.89 11.65
C CYS A 2 4.70 -6.33 13.07
N SER A 3 5.61 -5.41 13.39
CA SER A 3 5.63 -4.74 14.68
C SER A 3 4.65 -3.57 14.67
N ALA A 4 3.94 -3.38 15.79
CA ALA A 4 3.15 -2.18 15.99
C ALA A 4 4.05 -1.00 16.33
N VAL A 5 3.59 0.21 16.05
CA VAL A 5 4.19 1.45 16.56
C VAL A 5 4.19 1.39 18.10
N SER A 6 5.32 1.73 18.72
CA SER A 6 5.47 1.61 20.18
C SER A 6 4.71 2.72 20.94
N GLU A 7 4.51 2.50 22.22
CA GLU A 7 3.89 3.51 23.11
C GLU A 7 4.73 4.78 23.18
N GLU A 8 6.06 4.65 23.16
CA GLU A 8 6.98 5.81 23.14
C GLU A 8 6.87 6.59 21.83
N GLN A 9 6.72 5.92 20.68
CA GLN A 9 6.51 6.58 19.39
C GLN A 9 5.16 7.32 19.36
N ILE A 10 4.11 6.73 19.91
CA ILE A 10 2.80 7.38 20.04
C ILE A 10 2.89 8.59 20.99
N ALA A 11 3.60 8.46 22.11
CA ALA A 11 3.80 9.57 23.05
C ALA A 11 4.61 10.71 22.41
N TRP A 12 5.65 10.37 21.64
CA TRP A 12 6.42 11.34 20.86
C TRP A 12 5.54 12.08 19.83
N TYR A 13 4.75 11.35 19.04
CA TYR A 13 3.82 11.95 18.11
C TYR A 13 2.87 12.94 18.80
N LYS A 14 2.24 12.53 19.91
CA LYS A 14 1.35 13.39 20.69
C LYS A 14 2.05 14.64 21.19
N SER A 15 3.28 14.52 21.67
CA SER A 15 4.07 15.67 22.17
C SER A 15 4.37 16.67 21.05
N VAL A 16 4.73 16.21 19.86
CA VAL A 16 4.97 17.07 18.69
C VAL A 16 3.69 17.76 18.22
N ARG A 17 2.59 17.01 18.12
CA ARG A 17 1.28 17.53 17.77
C ARG A 17 0.83 18.64 18.74
N ASP A 18 0.94 18.38 20.05
CA ASP A 18 0.50 19.32 21.09
C ASP A 18 1.42 20.56 21.16
N TYR A 19 2.73 20.38 20.94
CA TYR A 19 3.67 21.49 20.76
C TYR A 19 3.28 22.38 19.58
N LEU A 20 3.03 21.80 18.41
CA LEU A 20 2.61 22.56 17.23
C LEU A 20 1.28 23.29 17.46
N LYS A 21 0.34 22.68 18.17
CA LYS A 21 -0.92 23.31 18.57
C LYS A 21 -0.70 24.52 19.48
N ASP A 22 0.25 24.44 20.41
CA ASP A 22 0.56 25.55 21.32
C ASP A 22 1.25 26.71 20.59
N GLU A 23 2.13 26.41 19.63
CA GLU A 23 2.78 27.43 18.78
C GLU A 23 1.81 28.13 17.80
N THR A 24 0.84 27.40 17.26
CA THR A 24 -0.04 27.90 16.18
C THR A 24 -1.46 28.28 16.65
N GLY A 25 -1.82 27.92 17.89
CA GLY A 25 -3.14 28.10 18.47
C GLY A 25 -4.16 27.04 18.06
N ASN A 26 -3.88 26.20 17.06
CA ASN A 26 -4.78 25.15 16.55
C ASN A 26 -4.02 23.85 16.26
N TYR A 27 -4.72 22.72 16.28
CA TYR A 27 -4.18 21.46 15.79
C TYR A 27 -3.89 21.57 14.30
N VAL A 28 -2.63 21.34 13.92
CA VAL A 28 -2.15 21.48 12.54
C VAL A 28 -2.60 20.27 11.72
N PRO A 29 -3.33 20.48 10.61
CA PRO A 29 -3.73 19.38 9.73
C PRO A 29 -2.51 18.61 9.23
N SER A 30 -2.58 17.29 9.26
CA SER A 30 -1.46 16.43 8.92
C SER A 30 -1.88 15.21 8.10
N LEU A 31 -0.93 14.66 7.34
CA LEU A 31 -1.03 13.38 6.67
C LEU A 31 0.04 12.45 7.25
N LEU A 32 -0.34 11.23 7.54
CA LEU A 32 0.55 10.24 8.12
C LEU A 32 0.90 9.18 7.06
N PHE A 33 2.20 8.91 6.90
CA PHE A 33 2.70 7.93 5.96
C PHE A 33 3.52 6.88 6.71
N GLN A 34 3.17 5.62 6.53
CA GLN A 34 3.91 4.52 7.12
C GLN A 34 3.82 3.24 6.27
N HIS A 35 4.73 2.31 6.51
CA HIS A 35 4.79 1.08 5.71
C HIS A 35 3.71 0.07 6.14
N ILE A 36 3.65 -0.27 7.43
CA ILE A 36 2.73 -1.28 7.97
C ILE A 36 1.39 -0.65 8.28
N PRO A 37 0.27 -1.22 7.81
CA PRO A 37 -1.06 -0.68 8.09
C PRO A 37 -1.48 -0.89 9.55
N VAL A 38 -2.31 0.03 10.05
CA VAL A 38 -2.94 -0.11 11.37
C VAL A 38 -3.97 -1.24 11.39
N PRO A 39 -4.22 -1.90 12.55
CA PRO A 39 -5.24 -2.95 12.67
C PRO A 39 -6.64 -2.52 12.24
N GLU A 40 -6.96 -1.24 12.34
CA GLU A 40 -8.26 -0.67 11.93
C GLU A 40 -8.53 -0.79 10.43
N MET A 41 -7.52 -1.10 9.61
CA MET A 41 -7.72 -1.41 8.19
C MET A 41 -8.67 -2.60 7.98
N TRP A 42 -8.75 -3.54 8.92
CA TRP A 42 -9.72 -4.62 8.88
C TRP A 42 -11.18 -4.14 9.02
N ASN A 43 -11.42 -3.01 9.70
CA ASN A 43 -12.77 -2.48 9.94
C ASN A 43 -13.42 -1.88 8.68
N VAL A 44 -12.64 -1.62 7.63
CA VAL A 44 -13.16 -1.14 6.34
C VAL A 44 -13.34 -2.25 5.32
N LEU A 45 -13.18 -3.50 5.74
CA LEU A 45 -13.42 -4.71 4.95
C LEU A 45 -14.64 -5.44 5.45
N LYS A 46 -15.26 -6.21 4.57
CA LYS A 46 -16.33 -7.16 4.89
C LYS A 46 -15.98 -8.57 4.42
N GLU A 47 -16.43 -9.56 5.16
CA GLU A 47 -16.38 -10.95 4.73
C GLU A 47 -17.36 -11.17 3.58
N VAL A 48 -16.92 -11.86 2.54
CA VAL A 48 -17.70 -12.16 1.34
C VAL A 48 -17.64 -13.65 1.03
N PRO A 49 -18.62 -14.22 0.33
CA PRO A 49 -18.56 -15.62 -0.07
C PRO A 49 -17.44 -15.83 -1.11
N LYS A 50 -16.90 -17.06 -1.19
CA LYS A 50 -15.86 -17.44 -2.16
C LYS A 50 -16.26 -17.18 -3.61
N SER A 51 -17.54 -17.13 -3.91
CA SER A 51 -18.09 -16.81 -5.24
C SER A 51 -17.95 -15.34 -5.63
N HIS A 52 -17.81 -14.43 -4.65
CA HIS A 52 -17.55 -13.02 -4.91
C HIS A 52 -16.18 -12.86 -5.57
N LYS A 53 -16.12 -12.22 -6.72
CA LYS A 53 -14.87 -12.00 -7.46
C LYS A 53 -14.77 -10.52 -7.91
N PRO A 54 -13.61 -9.89 -7.74
CA PRO A 54 -12.41 -10.37 -7.04
C PRO A 54 -12.60 -10.41 -5.51
N HIS A 55 -11.70 -11.09 -4.80
CA HIS A 55 -11.63 -11.09 -3.33
C HIS A 55 -10.21 -11.33 -2.85
N ALA A 56 -9.89 -10.88 -1.64
CA ALA A 56 -8.69 -11.24 -0.91
C ALA A 56 -8.93 -12.52 -0.08
N VAL A 57 -7.94 -13.37 0.01
CA VAL A 57 -7.99 -14.59 0.83
C VAL A 57 -7.40 -14.31 2.20
N GLY A 58 -8.16 -14.60 3.24
CA GLY A 58 -7.74 -14.45 4.62
C GLY A 58 -6.58 -15.38 4.98
N TYR A 59 -5.66 -14.90 5.81
CA TYR A 59 -4.56 -15.69 6.35
C TYR A 59 -4.50 -15.57 7.89
N ARG A 60 -3.66 -16.35 8.54
CA ARG A 60 -3.56 -16.45 10.01
C ARG A 60 -4.92 -16.71 10.66
N SER A 61 -5.37 -15.87 11.58
CA SER A 61 -6.68 -15.98 12.26
C SER A 61 -7.89 -15.88 11.33
N HIS A 62 -7.69 -15.41 10.12
CA HIS A 62 -8.72 -15.24 9.08
C HIS A 62 -8.67 -16.36 8.02
N TYR A 63 -7.88 -17.40 8.21
CA TYR A 63 -7.72 -18.48 7.23
C TYR A 63 -9.08 -19.13 6.86
N GLY A 64 -9.27 -19.36 5.55
CA GLY A 64 -10.50 -19.93 5.01
C GLY A 64 -11.62 -18.94 4.74
N LYS A 65 -11.45 -17.69 5.07
CA LYS A 65 -12.39 -16.61 4.81
C LYS A 65 -11.93 -15.74 3.63
N TYR A 66 -12.89 -15.03 3.03
CA TYR A 66 -12.67 -14.18 1.88
C TYR A 66 -13.17 -12.77 2.18
N TYR A 67 -12.47 -11.76 1.72
CA TYR A 67 -12.72 -10.37 2.08
C TYR A 67 -12.76 -9.47 0.86
N TRP A 68 -13.57 -8.43 0.95
CA TRP A 68 -13.63 -7.33 0.01
C TRP A 68 -13.81 -6.02 0.77
N MET A 69 -13.56 -4.91 0.08
CA MET A 69 -13.80 -3.57 0.64
C MET A 69 -15.28 -3.41 0.97
N ASP A 70 -15.60 -2.82 2.12
CA ASP A 70 -16.97 -2.48 2.46
C ASP A 70 -17.32 -1.13 1.84
N GLU A 71 -18.29 -1.13 0.93
CA GLU A 71 -18.76 0.05 0.20
C GLU A 71 -19.22 1.18 1.13
N LYS A 72 -19.61 0.85 2.35
CA LYS A 72 -19.97 1.82 3.38
C LYS A 72 -18.85 2.81 3.70
N TYR A 73 -17.59 2.36 3.60
CA TYR A 73 -16.42 3.14 3.94
C TYR A 73 -15.63 3.60 2.71
N LEU A 74 -15.77 2.88 1.59
CA LEU A 74 -14.98 3.10 0.38
C LEU A 74 -15.23 4.49 -0.20
N ILE A 75 -14.16 5.21 -0.53
CA ILE A 75 -14.19 6.41 -1.35
C ILE A 75 -13.85 5.99 -2.79
N PRO A 76 -14.85 5.87 -3.68
CA PRO A 76 -14.65 5.28 -5.01
C PRO A 76 -13.82 6.17 -5.93
N GLY A 77 -13.32 5.57 -7.03
CA GLY A 77 -12.61 6.29 -8.09
C GLY A 77 -11.10 6.40 -7.89
N ASN A 78 -10.54 5.67 -6.92
CA ASN A 78 -9.12 5.65 -6.60
C ASN A 78 -8.37 4.41 -7.08
N CYS A 79 -8.89 3.76 -8.14
CA CYS A 79 -8.43 2.50 -8.65
C CYS A 79 -8.44 1.39 -7.58
N ASP A 80 -9.65 1.09 -7.15
CA ASP A 80 -9.90 0.29 -5.98
C ASP A 80 -9.76 -1.20 -6.29
N PHE A 81 -8.80 -1.84 -5.65
CA PHE A 81 -8.67 -3.31 -5.63
C PHE A 81 -8.06 -3.78 -4.31
N LEU A 82 -8.50 -4.99 -3.92
CA LEU A 82 -8.05 -5.71 -2.74
C LEU A 82 -7.80 -7.16 -3.15
N LEU A 83 -6.55 -7.54 -3.31
CA LEU A 83 -6.16 -8.88 -3.76
C LEU A 83 -5.42 -9.67 -2.67
N GLU A 84 -5.04 -9.02 -1.58
CA GLU A 84 -4.50 -9.64 -0.38
C GLU A 84 -5.09 -8.99 0.87
N THR A 85 -5.20 -9.74 1.96
CA THR A 85 -5.73 -9.20 3.21
C THR A 85 -4.66 -8.42 3.97
N PRO A 86 -5.05 -7.38 4.75
CA PRO A 86 -4.12 -6.51 5.45
C PRO A 86 -3.17 -7.27 6.38
N ALA A 87 -1.87 -7.08 6.19
CA ALA A 87 -0.83 -7.62 7.04
C ALA A 87 -0.51 -6.67 8.20
N THR A 88 -1.47 -6.50 9.10
CA THR A 88 -1.36 -5.62 10.26
C THR A 88 -0.58 -6.26 11.40
N PRO A 89 -0.10 -5.46 12.39
CA PRO A 89 0.37 -5.98 13.66
C PRO A 89 -0.72 -6.80 14.38
N GLU A 90 -0.31 -7.84 15.12
CA GLU A 90 -1.23 -8.64 15.94
C GLU A 90 -1.72 -7.86 17.17
N LYS A 91 -0.83 -7.03 17.76
CA LYS A 91 -1.18 -6.15 18.88
C LYS A 91 -1.58 -4.78 18.34
N ASN A 92 -2.78 -4.32 18.72
CA ASN A 92 -3.16 -2.93 18.49
C ASN A 92 -2.54 -2.05 19.58
N SER A 93 -1.65 -1.14 19.19
CA SER A 93 -1.00 -0.21 20.11
C SER A 93 -1.82 1.06 20.42
N GLY A 94 -2.96 1.23 19.75
CA GLY A 94 -3.77 2.46 19.87
C GLY A 94 -3.32 3.60 18.96
N GLU A 95 -2.43 3.34 18.00
CA GLU A 95 -1.91 4.33 17.07
C GLU A 95 -3.03 5.06 16.31
N PHE A 96 -3.97 4.32 15.71
CA PHE A 96 -5.11 4.91 15.02
C PHE A 96 -5.95 5.83 15.94
N ASN A 97 -6.19 5.40 17.18
CA ASN A 97 -6.94 6.22 18.12
C ASN A 97 -6.20 7.52 18.45
N ALA A 98 -4.88 7.47 18.63
CA ALA A 98 -4.05 8.65 18.82
C ALA A 98 -4.09 9.61 17.63
N ALA A 99 -4.07 9.10 16.41
CA ALA A 99 -4.19 9.89 15.18
C ALA A 99 -5.59 10.52 15.03
N ALA A 100 -6.64 9.78 15.40
CA ALA A 100 -8.03 10.24 15.22
C ALA A 100 -8.53 11.20 16.30
N GLU A 101 -7.87 11.26 17.48
CA GLU A 101 -8.47 11.87 18.69
C GLU A 101 -8.64 13.39 18.61
N LYS A 102 -7.84 14.11 17.86
CA LYS A 102 -7.88 15.59 17.76
C LYS A 102 -8.37 16.11 16.41
N GLY A 103 -8.54 15.22 15.43
CA GLY A 103 -8.97 15.61 14.09
C GLY A 103 -7.92 16.41 13.31
N ASP A 104 -6.66 16.30 13.69
CA ASP A 104 -5.51 16.86 13.00
C ASP A 104 -5.05 15.93 11.87
N VAL A 105 -5.03 14.62 12.08
CA VAL A 105 -4.69 13.65 11.04
C VAL A 105 -5.88 13.47 10.08
N LEU A 106 -5.72 13.96 8.86
CA LEU A 106 -6.74 13.87 7.81
C LEU A 106 -6.74 12.49 7.15
N ALA A 107 -5.55 11.91 6.97
CA ALA A 107 -5.38 10.60 6.36
C ALA A 107 -4.13 9.87 6.86
N MET A 108 -4.21 8.54 6.82
CA MET A 108 -3.08 7.62 7.01
C MET A 108 -2.90 6.79 5.74
N PHE A 109 -1.72 6.83 5.13
CA PHE A 109 -1.38 6.07 3.93
C PHE A 109 -0.38 4.97 4.23
N PHE A 110 -0.64 3.78 3.66
CA PHE A 110 0.10 2.56 3.92
C PHE A 110 0.62 1.92 2.63
N GLY A 111 1.74 1.22 2.76
CA GLY A 111 2.26 0.30 1.75
C GLY A 111 2.09 -1.15 2.18
N HIS A 112 3.17 -1.92 2.20
CA HIS A 112 3.32 -3.30 2.65
C HIS A 112 2.59 -4.34 1.80
N ASP A 113 1.28 -4.25 1.68
CA ASP A 113 0.43 -5.17 0.93
C ASP A 113 0.37 -4.68 -0.53
N HIS A 114 1.28 -5.19 -1.37
CA HIS A 114 1.56 -4.65 -2.69
C HIS A 114 0.39 -4.79 -3.67
N ASN A 115 -0.50 -5.75 -3.43
CA ASN A 115 -1.66 -6.02 -4.27
C ASN A 115 -2.94 -5.31 -3.80
N ASN A 116 -2.80 -4.21 -3.05
CA ASN A 116 -3.94 -3.42 -2.58
C ASN A 116 -3.80 -1.96 -3.02
N SER A 117 -4.91 -1.38 -3.47
CA SER A 117 -5.04 0.04 -3.75
C SER A 117 -6.49 0.46 -3.54
N PHE A 118 -6.74 1.24 -2.51
CA PHE A 118 -8.04 1.87 -2.26
C PHE A 118 -7.90 2.93 -1.19
N ILE A 119 -8.91 3.78 -1.05
CA ILE A 119 -9.07 4.68 0.10
C ILE A 119 -10.45 4.49 0.71
N ALA A 120 -10.51 4.56 2.03
CA ALA A 120 -11.73 4.38 2.81
C ALA A 120 -11.80 5.42 3.92
N HIS A 121 -12.99 5.94 4.18
CA HIS A 121 -13.22 6.86 5.28
C HIS A 121 -13.66 6.08 6.52
N TYR A 122 -12.82 6.03 7.54
CA TYR A 122 -13.10 5.36 8.78
C TYR A 122 -13.05 6.34 9.96
N LYS A 123 -14.17 6.49 10.66
CA LYS A 123 -14.38 7.57 11.64
C LYS A 123 -14.10 8.93 10.98
N ASN A 124 -13.13 9.68 11.47
CA ASN A 124 -12.75 11.00 10.96
C ASN A 124 -11.40 11.00 10.20
N VAL A 125 -10.88 9.82 9.85
CA VAL A 125 -9.58 9.67 9.16
C VAL A 125 -9.78 8.88 7.88
N ILE A 126 -9.12 9.28 6.80
CA ILE A 126 -9.02 8.49 5.58
C ILE A 126 -7.91 7.46 5.75
N LEU A 127 -8.21 6.19 5.52
CA LEU A 127 -7.24 5.10 5.46
C LEU A 127 -6.98 4.75 3.99
N GLY A 128 -5.73 4.78 3.57
CA GLY A 128 -5.37 4.54 2.17
C GLY A 128 -4.29 3.50 2.00
N TYR A 129 -4.52 2.53 1.11
CA TYR A 129 -3.47 1.67 0.56
C TYR A 129 -2.89 2.24 -0.72
N THR A 130 -1.58 2.10 -0.87
CA THR A 130 -0.87 2.34 -2.12
C THR A 130 -0.24 1.04 -2.59
N GLN A 131 -0.55 0.65 -3.82
CA GLN A 131 -0.03 -0.56 -4.45
C GLN A 131 1.50 -0.51 -4.65
N GLY A 132 2.12 -1.68 -4.81
CA GLY A 132 3.53 -1.77 -5.14
C GLY A 132 3.85 -1.16 -6.52
N CYS A 133 4.93 -0.37 -6.62
CA CYS A 133 5.37 0.24 -7.87
C CYS A 133 6.54 -0.52 -8.51
N GLY A 134 7.43 -1.11 -7.71
CA GLY A 134 8.64 -1.76 -8.19
C GLY A 134 8.39 -3.13 -8.82
N PHE A 135 9.11 -3.45 -9.91
CA PHE A 135 9.01 -4.75 -10.59
C PHE A 135 9.86 -5.85 -9.96
N ASN A 136 10.79 -5.49 -9.07
CA ASN A 136 11.70 -6.44 -8.41
C ASN A 136 11.08 -7.17 -7.21
N VAL A 137 9.82 -6.88 -6.92
CA VAL A 137 9.02 -7.50 -5.86
C VAL A 137 7.66 -7.91 -6.43
N TYR A 138 6.94 -8.77 -5.72
CA TYR A 138 5.58 -9.12 -6.11
C TYR A 138 4.67 -7.88 -6.17
N GLY A 139 3.57 -7.96 -6.92
CA GLY A 139 2.62 -6.83 -7.01
C GLY A 139 1.63 -7.01 -8.17
N PRO A 140 0.79 -6.00 -8.42
CA PRO A 140 -0.41 -6.11 -9.24
C PRO A 140 -0.15 -5.94 -10.75
N ASP A 141 0.95 -6.52 -11.25
CA ASP A 141 1.32 -6.51 -12.68
C ASP A 141 1.26 -5.09 -13.31
N LEU A 142 0.42 -4.87 -14.31
CA LEU A 142 0.28 -3.58 -15.00
C LEU A 142 -0.41 -2.50 -14.14
N ASN A 143 -1.06 -2.90 -13.03
CA ASN A 143 -1.62 -1.96 -12.06
C ASN A 143 -0.61 -1.47 -11.02
N ARG A 144 0.67 -1.81 -11.17
CA ARG A 144 1.75 -1.17 -10.40
C ARG A 144 1.73 0.32 -10.60
N GLY A 145 2.06 1.08 -9.57
CA GLY A 145 1.98 2.53 -9.69
C GLY A 145 2.27 3.27 -8.41
N VAL A 146 1.99 4.54 -8.44
CA VAL A 146 2.16 5.45 -7.32
C VAL A 146 0.84 6.14 -7.00
N ARG A 147 0.70 6.58 -5.78
CA ARG A 147 -0.40 7.47 -5.37
C ARG A 147 0.13 8.90 -5.35
N VAL A 148 -0.59 9.77 -6.05
CA VAL A 148 -0.35 11.21 -6.04
C VAL A 148 -1.26 11.83 -4.99
N ILE A 149 -0.74 12.80 -4.24
CA ILE A 149 -1.49 13.57 -3.26
C ILE A 149 -1.25 15.04 -3.58
N ASP A 150 -2.32 15.73 -3.91
CA ASP A 150 -2.32 17.15 -4.26
C ASP A 150 -2.77 17.94 -3.03
N LEU A 151 -1.91 18.82 -2.55
CA LEU A 151 -2.18 19.71 -1.42
C LEU A 151 -2.40 21.14 -1.92
N ASP A 152 -3.35 21.85 -1.30
CA ASP A 152 -3.60 23.26 -1.53
C ASP A 152 -3.26 24.05 -0.25
N GLU A 153 -2.25 24.93 -0.32
CA GLU A 153 -1.84 25.76 0.80
C GLU A 153 -2.91 26.75 1.26
N ASN A 154 -3.88 27.05 0.39
CA ASN A 154 -5.02 27.91 0.72
C ASN A 154 -6.18 27.13 1.36
N ASN A 155 -6.15 25.80 1.31
CA ASN A 155 -7.13 24.92 1.93
C ASN A 155 -6.46 23.67 2.54
N VAL A 156 -5.69 23.90 3.58
CA VAL A 156 -4.82 22.88 4.22
C VAL A 156 -5.58 21.71 4.86
N ARG A 157 -6.91 21.78 4.96
CA ARG A 157 -7.72 20.68 5.49
C ARG A 157 -8.30 19.77 4.41
N GLU A 158 -8.07 20.08 3.16
CA GLU A 158 -8.50 19.26 2.03
C GLU A 158 -7.29 18.83 1.21
N PHE A 159 -7.38 17.66 0.64
CA PHE A 159 -6.41 17.17 -0.33
C PHE A 159 -7.13 16.34 -1.39
N LYS A 160 -6.53 16.23 -2.55
CA LYS A 160 -6.97 15.30 -3.60
C LYS A 160 -5.97 14.18 -3.71
N THR A 161 -6.44 13.00 -4.10
CA THR A 161 -5.55 11.88 -4.35
C THR A 161 -6.05 11.03 -5.50
N HIS A 162 -5.10 10.54 -6.29
CA HIS A 162 -5.36 9.62 -7.39
C HIS A 162 -4.16 8.69 -7.57
N THR A 163 -4.34 7.63 -8.35
CA THR A 163 -3.25 6.71 -8.68
C THR A 163 -2.82 6.91 -10.12
N VAL A 164 -1.50 6.82 -10.36
CA VAL A 164 -0.90 6.76 -11.69
C VAL A 164 -0.28 5.39 -11.85
N MET A 165 -0.72 4.64 -12.85
CA MET A 165 -0.35 3.23 -13.01
C MET A 165 0.54 3.00 -14.22
N TYR A 166 1.31 1.92 -14.18
CA TYR A 166 2.14 1.53 -15.30
C TYR A 166 1.32 1.26 -16.57
N LYS A 167 0.12 0.68 -16.45
CA LYS A 167 -0.79 0.47 -17.58
C LYS A 167 -1.20 1.75 -18.31
N ASP A 168 -1.15 2.90 -17.65
CA ASP A 168 -1.50 4.20 -18.25
C ASP A 168 -0.45 4.63 -19.29
N PHE A 169 0.76 4.09 -19.18
CA PHE A 169 1.88 4.32 -20.10
C PHE A 169 2.20 3.12 -21.00
N TYR A 170 1.65 1.93 -20.67
CA TYR A 170 1.95 0.69 -21.36
C TYR A 170 1.06 0.51 -22.58
N THR A 171 1.67 0.33 -23.73
CA THR A 171 0.97 0.04 -25.00
C THR A 171 1.20 -1.39 -25.42
N SER A 172 0.18 -2.26 -25.23
CA SER A 172 0.26 -3.69 -25.58
C SER A 172 0.46 -3.96 -27.08
N LYS A 173 0.29 -2.96 -27.94
CA LYS A 173 0.53 -3.03 -29.38
C LYS A 173 2.00 -2.75 -29.76
N ASP A 174 2.74 -2.08 -28.88
CA ASP A 174 4.15 -1.76 -29.08
C ASP A 174 5.03 -2.93 -28.60
N LEU A 175 5.88 -3.43 -29.51
CA LEU A 175 6.82 -4.51 -29.20
C LEU A 175 7.85 -4.06 -28.14
N HIS A 176 8.32 -2.82 -28.21
CA HIS A 176 9.26 -2.27 -27.25
C HIS A 176 8.69 -2.27 -25.84
N ASP A 177 7.45 -1.80 -25.67
CA ASP A 177 6.77 -1.82 -24.37
C ASP A 177 6.60 -3.24 -23.83
N LYS A 178 6.24 -4.19 -24.70
CA LYS A 178 6.14 -5.62 -24.32
C LYS A 178 7.47 -6.18 -23.83
N LEU A 179 8.56 -5.92 -24.55
CA LEU A 179 9.90 -6.38 -24.19
C LEU A 179 10.38 -5.72 -22.90
N LYS A 180 10.14 -4.43 -22.75
CA LYS A 180 10.46 -3.67 -21.54
C LYS A 180 9.70 -4.18 -20.32
N TYR A 181 8.40 -4.43 -20.47
CA TYR A 181 7.59 -5.02 -19.40
C TYR A 181 8.06 -6.42 -19.03
N ALA A 182 8.34 -7.29 -20.03
CA ALA A 182 8.87 -8.62 -19.80
C ALA A 182 10.23 -8.57 -19.08
N TYR A 183 11.11 -7.67 -19.50
CA TYR A 183 12.39 -7.45 -18.83
C TYR A 183 12.19 -7.06 -17.36
N TYR A 184 11.38 -6.04 -17.06
CA TYR A 184 11.14 -5.63 -15.69
C TYR A 184 10.47 -6.71 -14.82
N LYS A 185 9.61 -7.53 -15.42
CA LYS A 185 8.89 -8.59 -14.70
C LYS A 185 9.77 -9.79 -14.38
N PHE A 186 10.70 -10.16 -15.27
CA PHE A 186 11.45 -11.41 -15.20
C PHE A 186 12.94 -11.22 -14.94
N ALA A 187 13.49 -10.05 -15.21
CA ALA A 187 14.90 -9.79 -14.95
C ALA A 187 15.18 -9.78 -13.44
N PRO A 188 16.27 -10.40 -13.00
CA PRO A 188 16.66 -10.34 -11.61
C PRO A 188 17.03 -8.91 -11.21
N PRO A 189 16.74 -8.48 -9.98
CA PRO A 189 16.99 -7.10 -9.52
C PRO A 189 18.46 -6.72 -9.47
N SER A 190 19.35 -7.70 -9.34
CA SER A 190 20.80 -7.51 -9.39
C SER A 190 21.51 -8.80 -9.74
N PHE A 191 22.77 -8.70 -10.16
CA PHE A 191 23.60 -9.88 -10.44
C PHE A 191 23.78 -10.75 -9.19
N GLU A 192 23.92 -10.16 -8.01
CA GLU A 192 24.05 -10.86 -6.75
C GLU A 192 22.82 -11.75 -6.45
N SER A 193 21.63 -11.34 -6.86
CA SER A 193 20.41 -12.13 -6.69
C SER A 193 20.38 -13.40 -7.55
N VAL A 194 21.18 -13.45 -8.62
CA VAL A 194 21.29 -14.60 -9.52
C VAL A 194 22.31 -15.64 -9.02
N ILE A 195 23.33 -15.20 -8.27
CA ILE A 195 24.41 -16.06 -7.79
C ILE A 195 23.91 -17.32 -7.03
N PRO A 196 22.96 -17.20 -6.08
CA PRO A 196 22.42 -18.36 -5.37
C PRO A 196 21.69 -19.35 -6.29
N LEU A 197 21.06 -18.84 -7.35
CA LEU A 197 20.32 -19.65 -8.32
C LEU A 197 21.28 -20.43 -9.23
N ILE A 198 22.35 -19.79 -9.68
CA ILE A 198 23.45 -20.41 -10.44
C ILE A 198 24.09 -21.52 -9.60
N LYS A 199 24.43 -21.24 -8.33
CA LYS A 199 25.03 -22.19 -7.40
C LYS A 199 24.14 -23.40 -7.12
N LYS A 200 22.81 -23.25 -7.21
CA LYS A 200 21.85 -24.36 -7.01
C LYS A 200 21.58 -25.14 -8.29
N GLY A 201 22.24 -24.84 -9.40
CA GLY A 201 22.02 -25.53 -10.68
C GLY A 201 20.64 -25.28 -11.29
N ALA A 202 19.88 -24.32 -10.79
CA ALA A 202 18.49 -24.08 -11.18
C ALA A 202 18.35 -23.30 -12.50
N ILE A 203 19.46 -22.93 -13.15
CA ILE A 203 19.44 -22.20 -14.41
C ILE A 203 20.27 -22.95 -15.45
N ALA A 204 19.74 -24.09 -15.91
CA ALA A 204 20.19 -24.68 -17.16
C ALA A 204 19.43 -24.02 -18.33
N GLY A 205 20.09 -23.19 -19.09
CA GLY A 205 19.70 -22.80 -20.44
C GLY A 205 18.94 -21.49 -20.68
N GLY A 206 18.35 -20.83 -19.67
CA GLY A 206 17.49 -19.64 -19.90
C GLY A 206 18.18 -18.28 -19.78
N VAL A 207 19.18 -18.16 -18.91
CA VAL A 207 19.81 -16.85 -18.61
C VAL A 207 21.00 -16.53 -19.52
N ALA A 208 21.63 -17.53 -20.12
CA ALA A 208 22.72 -17.30 -21.07
C ALA A 208 22.29 -16.49 -22.32
N ALA A 209 21.02 -16.60 -22.71
CA ALA A 209 20.49 -15.87 -23.86
C ALA A 209 20.20 -14.40 -23.60
N VAL A 210 19.94 -14.03 -22.35
CA VAL A 210 19.60 -12.64 -21.95
C VAL A 210 20.88 -11.84 -21.62
N ALA A 211 21.91 -12.50 -21.09
CA ALA A 211 23.18 -11.84 -20.72
C ALA A 211 24.11 -11.58 -21.92
N LEU A 212 23.87 -12.23 -23.07
CA LEU A 212 24.67 -12.07 -24.29
C LEU A 212 24.04 -11.12 -25.31
N GLY A 213 22.89 -10.54 -25.02
CA GLY A 213 22.15 -9.61 -25.89
C GLY A 213 22.14 -8.15 -25.43
N ALA A 214 23.00 -7.77 -24.46
CA ALA A 214 23.15 -6.41 -23.98
C ALA A 214 24.51 -5.84 -24.38
#